data_fa2baeef390484c2d4d5011349717159
#
_entry.id   fa2baeef390484c2d4d5011349717159
#
_cell.length_a   1.000
_cell.length_b   1.000
_cell.length_c   1.000
_cell.angle_alpha   90.00
_cell.angle_beta   90.00
_cell.angle_gamma   90.00
#
_symmetry.space_group_name_H-M   'P 1'
#
loop_
_entity.id
_entity.type
_entity.pdbx_description
1 polymer ?
#
loop_
_entity_poly.entity_id
_entity_poly.type
_entity_poly.pdbx_seq_one_letter_code
_entity_poly.pdbx_strand_id
1 'polypeptide(L)'
;MLETSSHFLKSFRLKRYIGFLLISLALLITPFIRINGVHLFLISFEHKQLHFLGKIFSAEELQVMPFMVILLFIGIFFITTSLGRVWCGWACPQTFLRVLYRDVIETKIFKLHKKISNKQESPKNTPSYKARKVLSVLLFAPVVAGLMMLFFFYFIAPEDFFMYLKNPSDHPIAMGFWLFSALVVLFDIVVVAERFCIYLCPYARVQSVLYDNDTLNPIYDEKRGGALYDNQGHLFPLPPKKRNPENECVNCLHCVQVCPTHIDIRKGLQLECINCLECVDACTITMAKFSRPSLIQWSSTNAINTRQKVRLVRLKTIAYLGVIAIVIALLAITSFKKERMLLDINRNSDLYELRSSGYVDNDYVFLFHNTDNKDHEFYFKILGQKGIQIKKPLNPIAIKAGQKIKAVVILRKPLKNNATEYRNAKDALIPITIQAYSADDKNIAIERESVFIAPSED
;
A
#
# COMPACT_ATOMS: atom_id res chain seq x y z
N MET A 1 -42.80 -7.76 11.68
CA MET A 1 -41.47 -7.76 12.30
C MET A 1 -40.44 -8.62 11.56
N LEU A 2 -40.77 -9.77 11.01
CA LEU A 2 -39.86 -10.68 10.29
C LEU A 2 -39.42 -10.15 8.90
N GLU A 3 -40.28 -9.45 8.16
CA GLU A 3 -39.95 -8.84 6.86
C GLU A 3 -38.93 -7.68 6.97
N THR A 4 -39.00 -6.89 8.04
CA THR A 4 -38.04 -5.82 8.30
C THR A 4 -36.63 -6.37 8.59
N SER A 5 -36.53 -7.55 9.21
CA SER A 5 -35.26 -8.22 9.49
C SER A 5 -34.57 -8.73 8.22
N SER A 6 -35.31 -9.30 7.27
CA SER A 6 -34.76 -9.79 6.00
C SER A 6 -34.26 -8.66 5.08
N HIS A 7 -34.94 -7.51 5.09
CA HIS A 7 -34.51 -6.31 4.38
C HIS A 7 -33.23 -5.69 4.94
N PHE A 8 -33.05 -5.75 6.27
CA PHE A 8 -31.84 -5.24 6.93
C PHE A 8 -30.60 -6.05 6.53
N LEU A 9 -30.70 -7.36 6.47
CA LEU A 9 -29.59 -8.24 6.05
C LEU A 9 -29.19 -8.07 4.56
N LYS A 10 -30.11 -7.57 3.72
CA LYS A 10 -29.86 -7.26 2.30
C LYS A 10 -29.29 -5.86 2.06
N SER A 11 -29.23 -4.99 3.08
CA SER A 11 -28.79 -3.61 2.99
C SER A 11 -27.32 -3.51 2.61
N PHE A 12 -27.00 -2.66 1.63
CA PHE A 12 -25.61 -2.33 1.27
C PHE A 12 -24.86 -1.65 2.41
N ARG A 13 -25.54 -0.87 3.23
CA ARG A 13 -24.95 -0.26 4.43
C ARG A 13 -24.41 -1.29 5.39
N LEU A 14 -25.14 -2.36 5.69
CA LEU A 14 -24.68 -3.41 6.57
C LEU A 14 -23.49 -4.17 5.97
N LYS A 15 -23.59 -4.54 4.70
CA LYS A 15 -22.49 -5.20 3.98
C LYS A 15 -21.22 -4.35 4.00
N ARG A 16 -21.34 -3.02 3.84
CA ARG A 16 -20.22 -2.09 3.93
C ARG A 16 -19.61 -2.04 5.33
N TYR A 17 -20.41 -2.03 6.39
CA TYR A 17 -19.91 -2.07 7.76
C TYR A 17 -19.18 -3.38 8.06
N ILE A 18 -19.68 -4.50 7.56
CA ILE A 18 -19.00 -5.81 7.64
C ILE A 18 -17.66 -5.74 6.86
N GLY A 19 -17.67 -5.17 5.64
CA GLY A 19 -16.45 -4.96 4.85
C GLY A 19 -15.41 -4.13 5.60
N PHE A 20 -15.81 -3.00 6.20
CA PHE A 20 -14.94 -2.18 7.03
C PHE A 20 -14.37 -2.96 8.22
N LEU A 21 -15.20 -3.74 8.90
CA LEU A 21 -14.75 -4.56 10.03
C LEU A 21 -13.71 -5.60 9.59
N LEU A 22 -13.99 -6.33 8.51
CA LEU A 22 -13.07 -7.37 8.00
C LEU A 22 -11.73 -6.78 7.55
N ILE A 23 -11.76 -5.67 6.79
CA ILE A 23 -10.55 -4.98 6.34
C ILE A 23 -9.77 -4.43 7.55
N SER A 24 -10.46 -3.82 8.51
CA SER A 24 -9.81 -3.28 9.71
C SER A 24 -9.17 -4.39 10.56
N LEU A 25 -9.84 -5.55 10.71
CA LEU A 25 -9.27 -6.71 11.40
C LEU A 25 -8.06 -7.28 10.65
N ALA A 26 -8.12 -7.38 9.33
CA ALA A 26 -6.99 -7.82 8.53
C ALA A 26 -5.79 -6.89 8.71
N LEU A 27 -5.99 -5.57 8.61
CA LEU A 27 -4.94 -4.58 8.80
C LEU A 27 -4.39 -4.57 10.25
N LEU A 28 -5.25 -4.79 11.24
CA LEU A 28 -4.85 -4.89 12.65
C LEU A 28 -3.96 -6.12 12.90
N ILE A 29 -4.30 -7.27 12.33
CA ILE A 29 -3.67 -8.55 12.65
C ILE A 29 -2.37 -8.73 11.85
N THR A 30 -2.30 -8.23 10.60
CA THR A 30 -1.16 -8.43 9.69
C THR A 30 0.22 -8.11 10.29
N PRO A 31 0.46 -6.99 11.01
CA PRO A 31 1.79 -6.68 11.57
C PRO A 31 2.26 -7.66 12.65
N PHE A 32 1.33 -8.38 13.30
CA PHE A 32 1.63 -9.34 14.35
C PHE A 32 1.84 -10.77 13.84
N ILE A 33 1.45 -11.05 12.59
CA ILE A 33 1.66 -12.38 11.99
C ILE A 33 3.14 -12.53 11.64
N ARG A 34 3.72 -13.65 12.07
CA ARG A 34 5.08 -14.06 11.72
C ARG A 34 5.08 -15.44 11.06
N ILE A 35 5.87 -15.57 10.01
CA ILE A 35 6.15 -16.82 9.33
C ILE A 35 7.63 -17.11 9.51
N ASN A 36 7.99 -18.25 10.12
CA ASN A 36 9.37 -18.61 10.44
C ASN A 36 10.13 -17.52 11.22
N GLY A 37 9.46 -16.82 12.16
CA GLY A 37 10.05 -15.75 12.95
C GLY A 37 10.12 -14.38 12.26
N VAL A 38 9.78 -14.30 10.98
CA VAL A 38 9.79 -13.07 10.16
C VAL A 38 8.37 -12.50 10.04
N HIS A 39 8.21 -11.18 10.16
CA HIS A 39 6.91 -10.53 9.97
C HIS A 39 6.34 -10.81 8.57
N LEU A 40 5.01 -11.03 8.50
CA LEU A 40 4.31 -11.26 7.24
C LEU A 40 4.51 -10.11 6.26
N PHE A 41 4.43 -8.88 6.77
CA PHE A 41 4.69 -7.65 6.02
C PHE A 41 5.22 -6.57 6.96
N LEU A 42 6.44 -6.08 6.71
CA LEU A 42 7.06 -4.97 7.42
C LEU A 42 8.08 -4.27 6.50
N ILE A 43 7.99 -2.97 6.35
CA ILE A 43 8.97 -2.13 5.65
C ILE A 43 9.84 -1.45 6.70
N SER A 44 10.90 -2.10 7.17
CA SER A 44 11.79 -1.52 8.18
C SER A 44 12.71 -0.48 7.56
N PHE A 45 12.47 0.80 7.87
CA PHE A 45 13.37 1.88 7.46
C PHE A 45 14.67 1.89 8.25
N GLU A 46 14.64 1.51 9.52
CA GLU A 46 15.82 1.47 10.39
C GLU A 46 16.84 0.43 9.92
N HIS A 47 16.36 -0.78 9.62
CA HIS A 47 17.22 -1.87 9.13
C HIS A 47 17.34 -1.89 7.62
N LYS A 48 16.64 -1.00 6.88
CA LYS A 48 16.58 -0.95 5.41
C LYS A 48 16.20 -2.31 4.81
N GLN A 49 15.19 -2.94 5.37
CA GLN A 49 14.71 -4.29 5.02
C GLN A 49 13.22 -4.29 4.75
N LEU A 50 12.80 -5.13 3.80
CA LEU A 50 11.42 -5.47 3.54
C LEU A 50 11.18 -6.92 3.98
N HIS A 51 10.30 -7.12 4.97
CA HIS A 51 9.80 -8.44 5.31
C HIS A 51 8.55 -8.71 4.48
N PHE A 52 8.54 -9.79 3.73
CA PHE A 52 7.41 -10.15 2.89
C PHE A 52 7.24 -11.67 2.82
N LEU A 53 6.06 -12.17 3.24
CA LEU A 53 5.71 -13.60 3.22
C LEU A 53 6.77 -14.51 3.85
N GLY A 54 7.36 -14.10 4.99
CA GLY A 54 8.36 -14.89 5.71
C GLY A 54 9.77 -14.84 5.12
N LYS A 55 10.02 -13.93 4.18
CA LYS A 55 11.34 -13.63 3.62
C LYS A 55 11.76 -12.21 3.97
N ILE A 56 13.06 -12.00 4.16
CA ILE A 56 13.66 -10.69 4.37
C ILE A 56 14.38 -10.29 3.08
N PHE A 57 14.05 -9.10 2.56
CA PHE A 57 14.72 -8.49 1.42
C PHE A 57 15.49 -7.26 1.93
N SER A 58 16.78 -7.20 1.63
CA SER A 58 17.60 -6.02 1.95
C SER A 58 17.37 -4.90 0.93
N ALA A 59 17.92 -3.70 1.23
CA ALA A 59 17.80 -2.54 0.34
C ALA A 59 18.40 -2.83 -1.06
N GLU A 60 19.41 -3.68 -1.14
CA GLU A 60 20.07 -4.09 -2.37
C GLU A 60 19.19 -5.06 -3.22
N GLU A 61 18.25 -5.75 -2.57
CA GLU A 61 17.28 -6.67 -3.20
C GLU A 61 15.92 -6.02 -3.49
N LEU A 62 15.79 -4.70 -3.34
CA LEU A 62 14.53 -3.95 -3.50
C LEU A 62 13.92 -3.97 -4.91
N GLN A 63 14.47 -4.76 -5.84
CA GLN A 63 13.90 -5.00 -7.18
C GLN A 63 12.44 -5.52 -7.14
N VAL A 64 12.02 -6.13 -6.02
CA VAL A 64 10.66 -6.62 -5.80
C VAL A 64 9.66 -5.47 -5.54
N MET A 65 10.11 -4.38 -4.90
CA MET A 65 9.24 -3.27 -4.50
C MET A 65 8.50 -2.57 -5.67
N PRO A 66 9.15 -2.24 -6.80
CA PRO A 66 8.47 -1.63 -7.93
C PRO A 66 7.29 -2.48 -8.43
N PHE A 67 7.45 -3.79 -8.51
CA PHE A 67 6.38 -4.69 -8.95
C PHE A 67 5.21 -4.73 -7.98
N MET A 68 5.46 -4.67 -6.67
CA MET A 68 4.40 -4.58 -5.65
C MET A 68 3.62 -3.26 -5.76
N VAL A 69 4.32 -2.14 -5.95
CA VAL A 69 3.70 -0.83 -6.14
C VAL A 69 2.88 -0.78 -7.42
N ILE A 70 3.44 -1.28 -8.54
CA ILE A 70 2.72 -1.39 -9.82
C ILE A 70 1.47 -2.26 -9.68
N LEU A 71 1.57 -3.43 -9.02
CA LEU A 71 0.45 -4.33 -8.79
C LEU A 71 -0.67 -3.66 -7.97
N LEU A 72 -0.31 -2.89 -6.94
CA LEU A 72 -1.25 -2.12 -6.14
C LEU A 72 -2.01 -1.10 -7.01
N PHE A 73 -1.31 -0.27 -7.79
CA PHE A 73 -1.95 0.75 -8.62
C PHE A 73 -2.80 0.15 -9.74
N ILE A 74 -2.28 -0.83 -10.46
CA ILE A 74 -3.03 -1.49 -11.54
C ILE A 74 -4.24 -2.23 -10.96
N GLY A 75 -4.10 -2.89 -9.81
CA GLY A 75 -5.22 -3.52 -9.11
C GLY A 75 -6.33 -2.53 -8.75
N ILE A 76 -5.97 -1.37 -8.21
CA ILE A 76 -6.92 -0.30 -7.92
C ILE A 76 -7.59 0.21 -9.21
N PHE A 77 -6.85 0.39 -10.31
CA PHE A 77 -7.39 0.85 -11.58
C PHE A 77 -8.34 -0.19 -12.21
N PHE A 78 -7.99 -1.47 -12.13
CA PHE A 78 -8.87 -2.57 -12.56
C PHE A 78 -10.18 -2.58 -11.79
N ILE A 79 -10.13 -2.50 -10.45
CA ILE A 79 -11.32 -2.43 -9.60
C ILE A 79 -12.16 -1.21 -9.97
N THR A 80 -11.53 -0.05 -10.15
CA THR A 80 -12.23 1.20 -10.49
C THR A 80 -12.90 1.14 -11.85
N THR A 81 -12.24 0.60 -12.86
CA THR A 81 -12.80 0.44 -14.21
C THR A 81 -13.99 -0.49 -14.19
N SER A 82 -13.98 -1.56 -13.40
CA SER A 82 -15.04 -2.58 -13.34
C SER A 82 -16.18 -2.19 -12.41
N LEU A 83 -15.86 -1.80 -11.18
CA LEU A 83 -16.80 -1.62 -10.08
C LEU A 83 -16.96 -0.15 -9.64
N GLY A 84 -16.39 0.80 -10.39
CA GLY A 84 -16.42 2.20 -10.04
C GLY A 84 -15.64 2.50 -8.75
N ARG A 85 -16.05 3.50 -7.99
CA ARG A 85 -15.40 3.94 -6.74
C ARG A 85 -15.67 3.03 -5.55
N VAL A 86 -15.82 1.72 -5.76
CA VAL A 86 -16.10 0.80 -4.66
C VAL A 86 -15.00 0.85 -3.58
N TRP A 87 -13.73 1.02 -3.96
CA TRP A 87 -12.65 1.22 -3.00
C TRP A 87 -12.93 2.40 -2.06
N CYS A 88 -13.33 3.56 -2.59
CA CYS A 88 -13.63 4.75 -1.79
C CYS A 88 -14.77 4.53 -0.80
N GLY A 89 -15.82 3.85 -1.23
CA GLY A 89 -17.00 3.64 -0.38
C GLY A 89 -16.88 2.49 0.63
N TRP A 90 -15.99 1.48 0.37
CA TRP A 90 -16.02 0.21 1.08
C TRP A 90 -14.71 -0.20 1.76
N ALA A 91 -13.57 0.38 1.35
CA ALA A 91 -12.26 -0.01 1.84
C ALA A 91 -11.37 1.17 2.26
N CYS A 92 -11.65 2.38 1.79
CA CYS A 92 -10.84 3.55 2.05
C CYS A 92 -10.83 3.92 3.54
N PRO A 93 -9.64 4.08 4.17
CA PRO A 93 -9.53 4.47 5.59
C PRO A 93 -10.22 5.80 5.91
N GLN A 94 -10.15 6.77 5.01
CA GLN A 94 -10.83 8.07 5.15
C GLN A 94 -12.34 7.89 5.33
N THR A 95 -12.98 7.11 4.47
CA THR A 95 -14.41 6.85 4.55
C THR A 95 -14.77 6.03 5.78
N PHE A 96 -13.95 5.04 6.15
CA PHE A 96 -14.13 4.26 7.37
C PHE A 96 -14.10 5.14 8.62
N LEU A 97 -13.04 5.93 8.80
CA LEU A 97 -12.88 6.84 9.94
C LEU A 97 -14.01 7.87 10.01
N ARG A 98 -14.42 8.39 8.86
CA ARG A 98 -15.54 9.35 8.79
C ARG A 98 -16.87 8.71 9.19
N VAL A 99 -17.13 7.48 8.75
CA VAL A 99 -18.31 6.71 9.16
C VAL A 99 -18.27 6.42 10.66
N LEU A 100 -17.11 5.96 11.18
CA LEU A 100 -16.93 5.73 12.62
C LEU A 100 -17.19 6.99 13.44
N TYR A 101 -16.59 8.10 13.06
CA TYR A 101 -16.76 9.37 13.77
C TYR A 101 -18.20 9.86 13.71
N ARG A 102 -18.76 10.03 12.49
CA ARG A 102 -20.08 10.62 12.30
C ARG A 102 -21.24 9.71 12.73
N ASP A 103 -21.22 8.45 12.29
CA ASP A 103 -22.38 7.57 12.49
C ASP A 103 -22.40 6.97 13.90
N VAL A 104 -21.20 6.66 14.48
CA VAL A 104 -21.12 6.05 15.82
C VAL A 104 -20.92 7.13 16.88
N ILE A 105 -19.84 7.92 16.81
CA ILE A 105 -19.50 8.86 17.90
C ILE A 105 -20.48 10.02 17.93
N GLU A 106 -20.62 10.79 16.85
CA GLU A 106 -21.48 11.98 16.82
C GLU A 106 -22.97 11.63 16.92
N THR A 107 -23.43 10.59 16.20
CA THR A 107 -24.87 10.31 16.11
C THR A 107 -25.36 9.39 17.22
N LYS A 108 -24.70 8.24 17.49
CA LYS A 108 -25.19 7.29 18.50
C LYS A 108 -24.78 7.68 19.91
N ILE A 109 -23.50 8.07 20.15
CA ILE A 109 -22.99 8.38 21.49
C ILE A 109 -23.42 9.79 21.91
N PHE A 110 -23.03 10.82 21.17
CA PHE A 110 -23.28 12.22 21.57
C PHE A 110 -24.60 12.78 21.08
N LYS A 111 -25.36 12.07 20.25
CA LYS A 111 -26.68 12.48 19.71
C LYS A 111 -26.65 13.89 19.09
N LEU A 112 -25.57 14.22 18.39
CA LEU A 112 -25.41 15.49 17.68
C LEU A 112 -26.29 15.56 16.44
N HIS A 113 -26.55 14.43 15.79
CA HIS A 113 -27.46 14.28 14.67
C HIS A 113 -28.64 13.40 15.05
N LYS A 114 -29.83 13.68 14.50
CA LYS A 114 -31.05 12.92 14.81
C LYS A 114 -31.04 11.51 14.21
N LYS A 115 -30.55 11.36 12.98
CA LYS A 115 -30.56 10.09 12.23
C LYS A 115 -29.29 9.91 11.43
N ILE A 116 -28.74 8.69 11.40
CA ILE A 116 -27.63 8.30 10.56
C ILE A 116 -27.95 8.48 9.07
N SER A 117 -29.22 8.24 8.70
CA SER A 117 -29.71 8.34 7.32
C SER A 117 -29.88 9.78 6.81
N ASN A 118 -29.77 10.79 7.66
CA ASN A 118 -29.81 12.18 7.22
C ASN A 118 -28.44 12.82 7.39
N LYS A 119 -27.69 12.89 6.30
CA LYS A 119 -26.33 13.48 6.25
C LYS A 119 -26.33 14.95 5.86
N GLN A 120 -27.50 15.50 5.54
CA GLN A 120 -27.71 16.91 5.20
C GLN A 120 -28.14 17.76 6.40
N GLU A 121 -28.19 17.17 7.61
CA GLU A 121 -28.62 17.91 8.81
C GLU A 121 -27.58 18.97 9.18
N SER A 122 -28.02 20.24 9.21
CA SER A 122 -27.17 21.39 9.55
C SER A 122 -26.75 21.35 11.02
N PRO A 123 -25.52 21.75 11.35
CA PRO A 123 -25.04 21.87 12.73
C PRO A 123 -25.88 22.88 13.51
N LYS A 124 -26.19 22.58 14.77
CA LYS A 124 -26.89 23.49 15.67
C LYS A 124 -25.91 24.46 16.34
N ASN A 125 -26.33 25.71 16.52
CA ASN A 125 -25.46 26.70 17.15
C ASN A 125 -25.81 26.94 18.63
N THR A 126 -26.01 25.86 19.39
CA THR A 126 -26.29 25.93 20.85
C THR A 126 -25.02 25.59 21.64
N PRO A 127 -24.81 26.22 22.85
CA PRO A 127 -23.67 25.91 23.70
C PRO A 127 -23.53 24.41 24.02
N SER A 128 -24.66 23.76 24.30
CA SER A 128 -24.71 22.32 24.57
C SER A 128 -24.27 21.46 23.36
N TYR A 129 -24.57 21.90 22.12
CA TYR A 129 -24.12 21.24 20.92
C TYR A 129 -22.59 21.40 20.77
N LYS A 130 -22.07 22.61 20.96
CA LYS A 130 -20.62 22.88 20.88
C LYS A 130 -19.84 22.08 21.92
N ALA A 131 -20.28 22.03 23.17
CA ALA A 131 -19.65 21.24 24.22
C ALA A 131 -19.62 19.75 23.87
N ARG A 132 -20.75 19.17 23.44
CA ARG A 132 -20.82 17.76 22.99
C ARG A 132 -19.94 17.51 21.76
N LYS A 133 -19.82 18.47 20.84
CA LYS A 133 -18.92 18.37 19.68
C LYS A 133 -17.45 18.29 20.14
N VAL A 134 -17.01 19.14 21.08
CA VAL A 134 -15.66 19.09 21.65
C VAL A 134 -15.42 17.73 22.32
N LEU A 135 -16.35 17.26 23.15
CA LEU A 135 -16.24 15.95 23.78
C LEU A 135 -16.16 14.80 22.77
N SER A 136 -16.88 14.90 21.65
CA SER A 136 -16.80 13.89 20.58
C SER A 136 -15.41 13.85 19.93
N VAL A 137 -14.76 15.00 19.76
CA VAL A 137 -13.39 15.09 19.24
C VAL A 137 -12.40 14.51 20.25
N LEU A 138 -12.53 14.86 21.54
CA LEU A 138 -11.68 14.33 22.61
C LEU A 138 -11.79 12.79 22.75
N LEU A 139 -12.99 12.23 22.58
CA LEU A 139 -13.17 10.78 22.55
C LEU A 139 -12.56 10.13 21.28
N PHE A 140 -12.62 10.83 20.16
CA PHE A 140 -12.13 10.30 18.89
C PHE A 140 -10.60 10.39 18.74
N ALA A 141 -9.95 11.37 19.37
CA ALA A 141 -8.51 11.58 19.27
C ALA A 141 -7.68 10.34 19.66
N PRO A 142 -7.91 9.65 20.81
CA PRO A 142 -7.17 8.42 21.14
C PRO A 142 -7.45 7.28 20.17
N VAL A 143 -8.64 7.21 19.59
CA VAL A 143 -8.97 6.21 18.56
C VAL A 143 -8.11 6.44 17.31
N VAL A 144 -8.00 7.69 16.85
CA VAL A 144 -7.13 8.05 15.71
C VAL A 144 -5.67 7.78 16.03
N ALA A 145 -5.19 8.17 17.23
CA ALA A 145 -3.81 7.91 17.65
C ALA A 145 -3.50 6.40 17.64
N GLY A 146 -4.40 5.56 18.14
CA GLY A 146 -4.27 4.10 18.11
C GLY A 146 -4.27 3.53 16.70
N LEU A 147 -5.14 4.02 15.81
CA LEU A 147 -5.16 3.60 14.42
C LEU A 147 -3.89 4.04 13.65
N MET A 148 -3.37 5.23 13.95
CA MET A 148 -2.09 5.65 13.39
C MET A 148 -0.93 4.82 13.94
N MET A 149 -0.95 4.43 15.22
CA MET A 149 0.02 3.49 15.79
C MET A 149 0.01 2.16 15.02
N LEU A 150 -1.17 1.60 14.75
CA LEU A 150 -1.30 0.37 13.93
C LEU A 150 -0.76 0.54 12.52
N PHE A 151 -0.94 1.72 11.90
CA PHE A 151 -0.33 2.03 10.62
C PHE A 151 1.20 2.05 10.70
N PHE A 152 1.76 2.61 11.79
CA PHE A 152 3.19 2.63 12.02
C PHE A 152 3.80 1.24 12.20
N PHE A 153 3.05 0.24 12.67
CA PHE A 153 3.52 -1.14 12.77
C PHE A 153 3.87 -1.80 11.43
N TYR A 154 3.48 -1.18 10.31
CA TYR A 154 3.93 -1.59 8.98
C TYR A 154 5.33 -1.07 8.63
N PHE A 155 5.88 -0.13 9.41
CA PHE A 155 7.18 0.52 9.18
C PHE A 155 8.16 0.32 10.34
N ILE A 156 7.66 0.13 11.54
CA ILE A 156 8.42 -0.12 12.76
C ILE A 156 7.82 -1.37 13.40
N ALA A 157 8.65 -2.35 13.74
CA ALA A 157 8.15 -3.56 14.38
C ALA A 157 7.35 -3.21 15.64
N PRO A 158 6.21 -3.89 15.93
CA PRO A 158 5.38 -3.56 17.09
C PRO A 158 6.17 -3.51 18.41
N GLU A 159 7.12 -4.43 18.59
CA GLU A 159 7.97 -4.51 19.77
C GLU A 159 8.82 -3.25 19.95
N ASP A 160 9.44 -2.80 18.85
CA ASP A 160 10.30 -1.61 18.85
C ASP A 160 9.46 -0.35 19.08
N PHE A 161 8.28 -0.25 18.47
CA PHE A 161 7.38 0.88 18.68
C PHE A 161 6.94 0.99 20.15
N PHE A 162 6.61 -0.12 20.80
CA PHE A 162 6.28 -0.10 22.24
C PHE A 162 7.48 0.26 23.12
N MET A 163 8.70 -0.08 22.69
CA MET A 163 9.92 0.37 23.38
C MET A 163 10.13 1.89 23.20
N TYR A 164 9.89 2.43 21.99
CA TYR A 164 9.95 3.88 21.73
C TYR A 164 8.90 4.65 22.54
N LEU A 165 7.72 4.07 22.74
CA LEU A 165 6.67 4.69 23.55
C LEU A 165 7.05 4.77 25.05
N LYS A 166 7.89 3.84 25.54
CA LYS A 166 8.41 3.89 26.92
C LYS A 166 9.49 4.96 27.10
N ASN A 167 10.33 5.15 26.08
CA ASN A 167 11.44 6.10 26.08
C ASN A 167 11.34 7.08 24.88
N PRO A 168 10.36 7.99 24.88
CA PRO A 168 10.09 8.83 23.70
C PRO A 168 11.22 9.84 23.41
N SER A 169 12.03 10.19 24.42
CA SER A 169 13.19 11.06 24.27
C SER A 169 14.31 10.47 23.41
N ASP A 170 14.42 9.15 23.36
CA ASP A 170 15.48 8.46 22.61
C ASP A 170 15.11 8.35 21.11
N HIS A 171 13.81 8.45 20.78
CA HIS A 171 13.27 8.34 19.43
C HIS A 171 12.34 9.51 19.06
N PRO A 172 12.78 10.78 19.19
CA PRO A 172 11.91 11.95 19.05
C PRO A 172 11.32 12.11 17.65
N ILE A 173 12.04 11.71 16.62
CA ILE A 173 11.57 11.81 15.22
C ILE A 173 10.39 10.86 14.98
N ALA A 174 10.51 9.60 15.37
CA ALA A 174 9.44 8.60 15.18
C ALA A 174 8.18 8.97 15.97
N MET A 175 8.34 9.36 17.24
CA MET A 175 7.25 9.77 18.11
C MET A 175 6.60 11.09 17.68
N GLY A 176 7.40 12.05 17.26
CA GLY A 176 6.91 13.33 16.72
C GLY A 176 6.13 13.12 15.42
N PHE A 177 6.63 12.27 14.52
CA PHE A 177 5.95 11.98 13.26
C PHE A 177 4.64 11.19 13.47
N TRP A 178 4.61 10.24 14.39
CA TRP A 178 3.38 9.55 14.77
C TRP A 178 2.32 10.51 15.31
N LEU A 179 2.68 11.38 16.28
CA LEU A 179 1.75 12.34 16.86
C LEU A 179 1.27 13.37 15.82
N PHE A 180 2.18 13.90 15.01
CA PHE A 180 1.85 14.82 13.92
C PHE A 180 0.88 14.20 12.93
N SER A 181 1.14 12.96 12.50
CA SER A 181 0.25 12.23 11.59
C SER A 181 -1.13 12.00 12.19
N ALA A 182 -1.21 11.65 13.47
CA ALA A 182 -2.48 11.49 14.18
C ALA A 182 -3.27 12.80 14.25
N LEU A 183 -2.61 13.94 14.50
CA LEU A 183 -3.25 15.25 14.52
C LEU A 183 -3.74 15.67 13.12
N VAL A 184 -2.96 15.41 12.08
CA VAL A 184 -3.36 15.70 10.68
C VAL A 184 -4.59 14.87 10.30
N VAL A 185 -4.61 13.57 10.60
CA VAL A 185 -5.77 12.71 10.32
C VAL A 185 -6.98 13.12 11.16
N LEU A 186 -6.79 13.46 12.42
CA LEU A 186 -7.88 13.98 13.27
C LEU A 186 -8.48 15.24 12.69
N PHE A 187 -7.64 16.20 12.29
CA PHE A 187 -8.09 17.45 11.64
C PHE A 187 -8.84 17.15 10.34
N ASP A 188 -8.32 16.26 9.52
CA ASP A 188 -8.93 15.87 8.25
C ASP A 188 -10.34 15.29 8.47
N ILE A 189 -10.48 14.31 9.37
CA ILE A 189 -11.78 13.65 9.62
C ILE A 189 -12.79 14.59 10.26
N VAL A 190 -12.37 15.47 11.16
CA VAL A 190 -13.28 16.34 11.94
C VAL A 190 -13.65 17.59 11.16
N VAL A 191 -12.69 18.23 10.48
CA VAL A 191 -12.85 19.54 9.84
C VAL A 191 -13.02 19.44 8.33
N VAL A 192 -12.12 18.79 7.63
CA VAL A 192 -12.15 18.64 6.16
C VAL A 192 -13.27 17.70 5.74
N ALA A 193 -13.39 16.58 6.44
CA ALA A 193 -14.46 15.59 6.26
C ALA A 193 -14.59 15.09 4.81
N GLU A 194 -15.81 15.08 4.27
CA GLU A 194 -16.11 14.61 2.90
C GLU A 194 -15.50 15.49 1.81
N ARG A 195 -15.12 16.75 2.12
CA ARG A 195 -14.45 17.66 1.18
C ARG A 195 -13.09 17.15 0.74
N PHE A 196 -12.41 16.35 1.59
CA PHE A 196 -11.20 15.65 1.21
C PHE A 196 -11.42 14.80 -0.04
N CYS A 197 -12.47 13.97 -0.06
CA CYS A 197 -12.78 13.07 -1.18
C CYS A 197 -13.18 13.83 -2.45
N ILE A 198 -13.69 15.07 -2.33
CA ILE A 198 -14.18 15.88 -3.45
C ILE A 198 -13.04 16.71 -4.05
N TYR A 199 -12.22 17.38 -3.21
CA TYR A 199 -11.29 18.41 -3.65
C TYR A 199 -9.81 18.05 -3.51
N LEU A 200 -9.42 17.30 -2.48
CA LEU A 200 -8.02 17.07 -2.13
C LEU A 200 -7.49 15.73 -2.63
N CYS A 201 -8.31 14.67 -2.66
CA CYS A 201 -7.85 13.34 -3.00
C CYS A 201 -7.46 13.25 -4.49
N PRO A 202 -6.18 12.98 -4.83
CA PRO A 202 -5.75 12.88 -6.23
C PRO A 202 -6.39 11.68 -6.95
N TYR A 203 -6.63 10.60 -6.23
CA TYR A 203 -7.30 9.41 -6.76
C TYR A 203 -8.72 9.73 -7.25
N ALA A 204 -9.42 10.66 -6.61
CA ALA A 204 -10.76 11.09 -7.03
C ALA A 204 -10.77 11.71 -8.44
N ARG A 205 -9.67 12.34 -8.85
CA ARG A 205 -9.52 12.92 -10.19
C ARG A 205 -9.15 11.88 -11.24
N VAL A 206 -8.20 10.99 -10.91
CA VAL A 206 -7.75 9.91 -11.82
C VAL A 206 -8.90 8.96 -12.16
N GLN A 207 -9.77 8.66 -11.21
CA GLN A 207 -10.89 7.74 -11.42
C GLN A 207 -11.87 8.17 -12.50
N SER A 208 -12.11 9.46 -12.65
CA SER A 208 -13.06 9.97 -13.64
C SER A 208 -12.69 9.60 -15.07
N VAL A 209 -11.39 9.48 -15.36
CA VAL A 209 -10.86 9.07 -16.67
C VAL A 209 -10.98 7.56 -16.89
N LEU A 210 -11.07 6.77 -15.82
CA LEU A 210 -11.15 5.31 -15.91
C LEU A 210 -12.56 4.80 -16.17
N TYR A 211 -13.60 5.61 -15.95
CA TYR A 211 -14.99 5.24 -16.15
C TYR A 211 -15.34 5.08 -17.63
N ASP A 212 -16.27 4.19 -17.87
CA ASP A 212 -16.99 4.03 -19.13
C ASP A 212 -18.46 3.69 -18.88
N ASN A 213 -19.24 3.57 -19.95
CA ASN A 213 -20.69 3.33 -19.87
C ASN A 213 -21.06 1.95 -19.29
N ASP A 214 -20.08 1.04 -19.16
CA ASP A 214 -20.27 -0.28 -18.56
C ASP A 214 -19.72 -0.40 -17.14
N THR A 215 -19.11 0.67 -16.60
CA THR A 215 -18.63 0.72 -15.21
C THR A 215 -19.79 0.73 -14.23
N LEU A 216 -19.73 -0.12 -13.20
CA LEU A 216 -20.75 -0.23 -12.16
C LEU A 216 -20.79 1.01 -11.25
N ASN A 217 -21.94 1.66 -11.22
CA ASN A 217 -22.23 2.82 -10.37
C ASN A 217 -23.66 2.77 -9.87
N PRO A 218 -24.01 3.52 -8.79
CA PRO A 218 -25.40 3.77 -8.46
C PRO A 218 -26.01 4.67 -9.55
N ILE A 219 -27.00 4.18 -10.26
CA ILE A 219 -27.64 4.89 -11.38
C ILE A 219 -29.13 5.01 -11.10
N TYR A 220 -29.67 6.21 -11.27
CA TYR A 220 -31.10 6.47 -11.25
C TYR A 220 -31.70 6.09 -12.59
N ASP A 221 -32.76 5.28 -12.57
CA ASP A 221 -33.52 4.88 -13.76
C ASP A 221 -34.52 5.98 -14.13
N GLU A 222 -34.09 6.88 -14.97
CA GLU A 222 -34.88 8.03 -15.41
C GLU A 222 -36.09 7.62 -16.25
N LYS A 223 -36.01 6.51 -17.00
CA LYS A 223 -37.14 6.01 -17.81
C LYS A 223 -38.33 5.57 -16.97
N ARG A 224 -38.05 5.03 -15.76
CA ARG A 224 -39.11 4.65 -14.81
C ARG A 224 -39.46 5.78 -13.87
N GLY A 225 -38.46 6.49 -13.36
CA GLY A 225 -38.64 7.51 -12.33
C GLY A 225 -39.11 8.86 -12.86
N GLY A 226 -38.83 9.12 -14.14
CA GLY A 226 -39.06 10.43 -14.79
C GLY A 226 -37.89 11.40 -14.53
N ALA A 227 -37.59 12.25 -15.52
CA ALA A 227 -36.58 13.29 -15.40
C ALA A 227 -36.92 14.26 -14.27
N LEU A 228 -35.97 14.64 -13.42
CA LEU A 228 -36.13 15.67 -12.40
C LEU A 228 -35.51 17.00 -12.82
N TYR A 229 -34.55 16.93 -13.73
CA TYR A 229 -33.79 18.08 -14.21
C TYR A 229 -34.00 18.21 -15.72
N ASP A 230 -33.99 19.43 -16.23
CA ASP A 230 -33.98 19.71 -17.66
C ASP A 230 -32.56 19.51 -18.25
N ASN A 231 -32.42 19.68 -19.57
CA ASN A 231 -31.14 19.57 -20.25
C ASN A 231 -30.10 20.63 -19.82
N GLN A 232 -30.53 21.67 -19.14
CA GLN A 232 -29.69 22.74 -18.62
C GLN A 232 -29.34 22.53 -17.14
N GLY A 233 -29.86 21.44 -16.53
CA GLY A 233 -29.61 21.09 -15.13
C GLY A 233 -30.47 21.81 -14.09
N HIS A 234 -31.54 22.48 -14.52
CA HIS A 234 -32.51 23.11 -13.61
C HIS A 234 -33.52 22.09 -13.12
N LEU A 235 -33.89 22.18 -11.84
CA LEU A 235 -34.92 21.33 -11.25
C LEU A 235 -36.29 21.72 -11.78
N PHE A 236 -37.05 20.76 -12.28
CA PHE A 236 -38.42 21.00 -12.65
C PHE A 236 -39.29 21.42 -11.43
N PRO A 237 -40.20 22.38 -11.58
CA PRO A 237 -41.00 22.90 -10.47
C PRO A 237 -41.95 21.85 -9.88
N LEU A 238 -42.41 20.90 -10.68
CA LEU A 238 -43.31 19.83 -10.23
C LEU A 238 -42.58 18.48 -10.18
N PRO A 239 -42.85 17.63 -9.15
CA PRO A 239 -42.34 16.28 -9.05
C PRO A 239 -42.69 15.43 -10.28
N PRO A 240 -41.85 14.44 -10.69
CA PRO A 240 -42.09 13.62 -11.88
C PRO A 240 -43.48 12.99 -11.90
N LYS A 241 -43.94 12.43 -10.79
CA LYS A 241 -45.24 11.78 -10.67
C LYS A 241 -46.45 12.75 -10.84
N LYS A 242 -46.26 14.04 -10.48
CA LYS A 242 -47.28 15.08 -10.71
C LYS A 242 -47.30 15.56 -12.15
N ARG A 243 -46.16 15.47 -12.86
CA ARG A 243 -46.07 15.82 -14.29
C ARG A 243 -46.58 14.71 -15.20
N ASN A 244 -46.28 13.47 -14.86
CA ASN A 244 -46.78 12.28 -15.54
C ASN A 244 -47.07 11.17 -14.50
N PRO A 245 -48.32 10.71 -14.38
CA PRO A 245 -48.74 9.66 -13.44
C PRO A 245 -47.98 8.32 -13.60
N GLU A 246 -47.45 8.03 -14.78
CA GLU A 246 -46.67 6.82 -15.06
C GLU A 246 -45.27 6.85 -14.38
N ASN A 247 -44.77 8.04 -14.08
CA ASN A 247 -43.49 8.16 -13.38
C ASN A 247 -43.61 7.68 -11.94
N GLU A 248 -42.60 6.93 -11.50
CA GLU A 248 -42.62 6.30 -10.20
C GLU A 248 -41.97 7.13 -9.09
N CYS A 249 -41.10 8.12 -9.42
CA CYS A 249 -40.42 8.94 -8.41
C CYS A 249 -41.36 9.92 -7.71
N VAL A 250 -41.54 9.76 -6.40
CA VAL A 250 -42.37 10.58 -5.54
C VAL A 250 -41.67 11.82 -4.97
N ASN A 251 -40.40 12.04 -5.34
CA ASN A 251 -39.53 13.13 -4.87
C ASN A 251 -39.41 13.22 -3.33
N CYS A 252 -39.23 12.07 -2.66
CA CYS A 252 -39.11 12.02 -1.20
C CYS A 252 -37.74 12.50 -0.65
N LEU A 253 -36.77 12.77 -1.52
CA LEU A 253 -35.40 13.22 -1.20
C LEU A 253 -34.55 12.30 -0.30
N HIS A 254 -35.01 11.11 0.07
CA HIS A 254 -34.26 10.23 0.95
C HIS A 254 -32.91 9.82 0.35
N CYS A 255 -32.81 9.60 -0.97
CA CYS A 255 -31.57 9.31 -1.66
C CYS A 255 -30.55 10.47 -1.60
N VAL A 256 -31.02 11.72 -1.58
CA VAL A 256 -30.19 12.92 -1.43
C VAL A 256 -29.75 13.07 0.03
N GLN A 257 -30.69 12.93 0.98
CA GLN A 257 -30.42 13.10 2.41
C GLN A 257 -29.38 12.11 2.95
N VAL A 258 -29.38 10.87 2.42
CA VAL A 258 -28.46 9.82 2.88
C VAL A 258 -27.05 9.95 2.27
N CYS A 259 -26.88 10.77 1.24
CA CYS A 259 -25.62 10.89 0.53
C CYS A 259 -24.53 11.58 1.38
N PRO A 260 -23.39 10.92 1.66
CA PRO A 260 -22.31 11.51 2.44
C PRO A 260 -21.60 12.65 1.71
N THR A 261 -21.53 12.61 0.38
CA THR A 261 -20.89 13.65 -0.45
C THR A 261 -21.85 14.73 -0.92
N HIS A 262 -23.07 14.73 -0.39
CA HIS A 262 -24.09 15.77 -0.62
C HIS A 262 -24.51 15.94 -2.08
N ILE A 263 -24.45 14.88 -2.90
CA ILE A 263 -24.90 14.90 -4.29
C ILE A 263 -26.37 14.50 -4.41
N ASP A 264 -27.01 14.96 -5.48
CA ASP A 264 -28.29 14.43 -5.93
C ASP A 264 -28.08 13.43 -7.07
N ILE A 265 -28.15 12.13 -6.72
CA ILE A 265 -27.91 11.02 -7.68
C ILE A 265 -28.90 11.03 -8.85
N ARG A 266 -30.02 11.74 -8.74
CA ARG A 266 -31.02 11.84 -9.79
C ARG A 266 -30.63 12.78 -10.93
N LYS A 267 -29.53 13.57 -10.76
CA LYS A 267 -28.85 14.32 -11.84
C LYS A 267 -27.99 13.44 -12.76
N GLY A 268 -27.97 12.15 -12.50
CA GLY A 268 -27.07 11.22 -13.18
C GLY A 268 -25.73 11.03 -12.44
N LEU A 269 -24.76 10.44 -13.14
CA LEU A 269 -23.45 10.16 -12.57
C LEU A 269 -22.68 11.47 -12.27
N GLN A 270 -22.20 11.61 -11.04
CA GLN A 270 -21.42 12.75 -10.58
C GLN A 270 -20.06 12.28 -10.06
N LEU A 271 -19.02 13.09 -10.30
CA LEU A 271 -17.64 12.75 -9.93
C LEU A 271 -17.41 12.60 -8.42
N GLU A 272 -18.25 13.24 -7.61
CA GLU A 272 -18.18 13.21 -6.14
C GLU A 272 -18.76 11.92 -5.55
N CYS A 273 -19.44 11.09 -6.35
CA CYS A 273 -20.01 9.83 -5.89
C CYS A 273 -18.91 8.85 -5.47
N ILE A 274 -18.92 8.39 -4.21
CA ILE A 274 -17.98 7.41 -3.66
C ILE A 274 -18.45 5.95 -3.77
N ASN A 275 -19.52 5.70 -4.49
CA ASN A 275 -20.10 4.37 -4.71
C ASN A 275 -20.49 3.63 -3.41
N CYS A 276 -20.94 4.36 -2.40
CA CYS A 276 -21.30 3.80 -1.08
C CYS A 276 -22.66 3.06 -1.07
N LEU A 277 -23.46 3.23 -2.09
CA LEU A 277 -24.77 2.58 -2.33
C LEU A 277 -25.86 2.87 -1.27
N GLU A 278 -25.67 3.84 -0.38
CA GLU A 278 -26.70 4.21 0.61
C GLU A 278 -27.96 4.78 -0.03
N CYS A 279 -27.83 5.45 -1.19
CA CYS A 279 -28.98 5.95 -1.96
C CYS A 279 -29.82 4.79 -2.53
N VAL A 280 -29.18 3.66 -2.89
CA VAL A 280 -29.90 2.45 -3.34
C VAL A 280 -30.75 1.90 -2.21
N ASP A 281 -30.18 1.75 -1.00
CA ASP A 281 -30.92 1.30 0.19
C ASP A 281 -32.10 2.22 0.51
N ALA A 282 -31.86 3.54 0.51
CA ALA A 282 -32.90 4.54 0.80
C ALA A 282 -34.05 4.49 -0.21
N CYS A 283 -33.74 4.35 -1.49
CA CYS A 283 -34.74 4.21 -2.53
C CYS A 283 -35.49 2.87 -2.45
N THR A 284 -34.78 1.77 -2.16
CA THR A 284 -35.38 0.45 -1.95
C THR A 284 -36.42 0.47 -0.84
N ILE A 285 -36.09 1.06 0.32
CA ILE A 285 -37.02 1.20 1.46
C ILE A 285 -38.24 2.05 1.07
N THR A 286 -38.05 3.09 0.30
CA THR A 286 -39.17 3.97 -0.10
C THR A 286 -40.07 3.27 -1.12
N MET A 287 -39.47 2.66 -2.15
CA MET A 287 -40.23 2.00 -3.23
C MET A 287 -40.93 0.70 -2.78
N ALA A 288 -40.38 0.01 -1.78
CA ALA A 288 -41.03 -1.14 -1.17
C ALA A 288 -42.42 -0.82 -0.59
N LYS A 289 -42.67 0.41 -0.13
CA LYS A 289 -43.99 0.85 0.32
C LYS A 289 -45.05 0.88 -0.80
N PHE A 290 -44.61 0.93 -2.03
CA PHE A 290 -45.42 0.87 -3.22
C PHE A 290 -45.36 -0.48 -3.95
N SER A 291 -44.74 -1.48 -3.31
CA SER A 291 -44.50 -2.81 -3.90
C SER A 291 -43.74 -2.76 -5.24
N ARG A 292 -42.83 -1.79 -5.38
CA ARG A 292 -42.04 -1.57 -6.59
C ARG A 292 -40.54 -1.70 -6.31
N PRO A 293 -39.74 -2.15 -7.29
CA PRO A 293 -38.28 -2.21 -7.16
C PRO A 293 -37.68 -0.81 -7.13
N SER A 294 -36.50 -0.68 -6.49
CA SER A 294 -35.74 0.59 -6.41
C SER A 294 -35.57 1.25 -7.76
N LEU A 295 -35.66 2.58 -7.79
CA LEU A 295 -35.33 3.41 -8.96
C LEU A 295 -33.83 3.69 -9.06
N ILE A 296 -33.06 3.47 -7.98
CA ILE A 296 -31.61 3.59 -7.99
C ILE A 296 -31.04 2.19 -7.86
N GLN A 297 -30.23 1.79 -8.82
CA GLN A 297 -29.65 0.45 -8.91
C GLN A 297 -28.13 0.54 -9.00
N TRP A 298 -27.44 -0.45 -8.44
CA TRP A 298 -26.02 -0.63 -8.71
C TRP A 298 -25.86 -1.34 -10.04
N SER A 299 -25.64 -0.59 -11.10
CA SER A 299 -25.69 -1.04 -12.48
C SER A 299 -24.74 -0.19 -13.35
N SER A 300 -24.75 -0.41 -14.65
CA SER A 300 -24.05 0.41 -15.63
C SER A 300 -25.04 1.21 -16.46
N THR A 301 -24.60 2.35 -17.02
CA THR A 301 -25.42 3.20 -17.89
C THR A 301 -25.97 2.41 -19.07
N ASN A 302 -25.12 1.60 -19.70
CA ASN A 302 -25.54 0.74 -20.81
C ASN A 302 -26.60 -0.29 -20.39
N ALA A 303 -26.42 -0.94 -19.24
CA ALA A 303 -27.37 -1.95 -18.76
C ALA A 303 -28.75 -1.35 -18.45
N ILE A 304 -28.80 -0.16 -17.84
CA ILE A 304 -30.09 0.55 -17.58
C ILE A 304 -30.76 0.97 -18.88
N ASN A 305 -29.98 1.53 -19.84
CA ASN A 305 -30.52 2.03 -21.09
C ASN A 305 -31.03 0.93 -22.02
N THR A 306 -30.30 -0.20 -22.08
CA THR A 306 -30.62 -1.34 -22.95
C THR A 306 -31.47 -2.41 -22.27
N ARG A 307 -31.70 -2.31 -20.96
CA ARG A 307 -32.38 -3.33 -20.13
C ARG A 307 -31.67 -4.70 -20.17
N GLN A 308 -30.36 -4.69 -20.41
CA GLN A 308 -29.52 -5.89 -20.44
C GLN A 308 -28.73 -6.06 -19.16
N LYS A 309 -28.10 -7.22 -19.00
CA LYS A 309 -27.17 -7.48 -17.89
C LYS A 309 -25.90 -6.66 -18.05
N VAL A 310 -25.30 -6.27 -16.92
CA VAL A 310 -24.01 -5.56 -16.90
C VAL A 310 -22.91 -6.43 -17.52
N ARG A 311 -22.11 -5.84 -18.40
CA ARG A 311 -20.95 -6.49 -19.04
C ARG A 311 -19.69 -6.22 -18.23
N LEU A 312 -19.32 -7.14 -17.33
CA LEU A 312 -18.09 -7.02 -16.54
C LEU A 312 -16.84 -7.43 -17.34
N VAL A 313 -17.00 -8.45 -18.20
CA VAL A 313 -15.89 -8.93 -19.07
C VAL A 313 -15.88 -8.12 -20.36
N ARG A 314 -14.85 -7.32 -20.55
CA ARG A 314 -14.66 -6.39 -21.68
C ARG A 314 -13.20 -6.40 -22.08
N LEU A 315 -12.87 -5.94 -23.28
CA LEU A 315 -11.49 -5.85 -23.76
C LEU A 315 -10.61 -5.06 -22.73
N LYS A 316 -11.13 -3.97 -22.19
CA LYS A 316 -10.45 -3.14 -21.20
C LYS A 316 -10.15 -3.93 -19.89
N THR A 317 -11.12 -4.68 -19.36
CA THR A 317 -10.93 -5.50 -18.16
C THR A 317 -10.00 -6.69 -18.40
N ILE A 318 -10.05 -7.30 -19.58
CA ILE A 318 -9.15 -8.38 -19.99
C ILE A 318 -7.72 -7.86 -20.09
N ALA A 319 -7.52 -6.66 -20.67
CA ALA A 319 -6.20 -6.03 -20.76
C ALA A 319 -5.59 -5.79 -19.35
N TYR A 320 -6.38 -5.26 -18.40
CA TYR A 320 -5.91 -5.11 -17.01
C TYR A 320 -5.53 -6.45 -16.36
N LEU A 321 -6.36 -7.49 -16.54
CA LEU A 321 -6.06 -8.83 -16.01
C LEU A 321 -4.78 -9.40 -16.64
N GLY A 322 -4.56 -9.19 -17.93
CA GLY A 322 -3.32 -9.59 -18.61
C GLY A 322 -2.09 -8.91 -18.03
N VAL A 323 -2.15 -7.59 -17.82
CA VAL A 323 -1.04 -6.84 -17.20
C VAL A 323 -0.80 -7.29 -15.76
N ILE A 324 -1.86 -7.50 -14.97
CA ILE A 324 -1.75 -8.03 -13.59
C ILE A 324 -1.07 -9.41 -13.60
N ALA A 325 -1.46 -10.31 -14.51
CA ALA A 325 -0.85 -11.63 -14.61
C ALA A 325 0.65 -11.55 -14.98
N ILE A 326 1.03 -10.67 -15.89
CA ILE A 326 2.43 -10.43 -16.26
C ILE A 326 3.23 -9.90 -15.04
N VAL A 327 2.70 -8.91 -14.32
CA VAL A 327 3.38 -8.33 -13.14
C VAL A 327 3.54 -9.39 -12.04
N ILE A 328 2.51 -10.21 -11.79
CA ILE A 328 2.60 -11.31 -10.82
C ILE A 328 3.65 -12.34 -11.25
N ALA A 329 3.73 -12.70 -12.53
CA ALA A 329 4.74 -13.60 -13.04
C ALA A 329 6.16 -13.04 -12.86
N LEU A 330 6.37 -11.75 -13.19
CA LEU A 330 7.65 -11.07 -12.98
C LEU A 330 8.01 -10.99 -11.49
N LEU A 331 7.04 -10.67 -10.62
CA LEU A 331 7.23 -10.67 -9.18
C LEU A 331 7.64 -12.05 -8.65
N ALA A 332 7.00 -13.10 -9.12
CA ALA A 332 7.34 -14.47 -8.77
C ALA A 332 8.78 -14.83 -9.22
N ILE A 333 9.11 -14.56 -10.50
CA ILE A 333 10.45 -14.86 -11.05
C ILE A 333 11.54 -14.11 -10.26
N THR A 334 11.34 -12.83 -9.97
CA THR A 334 12.33 -12.04 -9.22
C THR A 334 12.46 -12.51 -7.77
N SER A 335 11.33 -12.91 -7.13
CA SER A 335 11.33 -13.41 -5.75
C SER A 335 11.98 -14.80 -5.62
N PHE A 336 11.93 -15.63 -6.66
CA PHE A 336 12.59 -16.95 -6.66
C PHE A 336 14.10 -16.88 -6.93
N LYS A 337 14.60 -15.82 -7.60
CA LYS A 337 16.03 -15.62 -7.88
C LYS A 337 16.79 -14.97 -6.71
N LYS A 338 16.31 -15.10 -5.49
CA LYS A 338 16.99 -14.53 -4.32
C LYS A 338 18.39 -15.12 -4.18
N GLU A 339 19.42 -14.27 -4.24
CA GLU A 339 20.78 -14.64 -3.85
C GLU A 339 20.82 -14.85 -2.33
N ARG A 340 21.27 -16.01 -1.87
CA ARG A 340 21.36 -16.33 -0.43
C ARG A 340 22.58 -15.69 0.24
N MET A 341 23.45 -15.09 -0.55
CA MET A 341 24.61 -14.33 -0.11
C MET A 341 24.80 -13.13 -1.04
N LEU A 342 25.03 -11.97 -0.47
CA LEU A 342 25.46 -10.78 -1.23
C LEU A 342 26.91 -10.47 -0.90
N LEU A 343 27.67 -10.11 -1.93
CA LEU A 343 29.05 -9.72 -1.84
C LEU A 343 29.30 -8.43 -2.61
N ASP A 344 29.70 -7.38 -1.91
CA ASP A 344 30.25 -6.16 -2.51
C ASP A 344 31.74 -6.10 -2.28
N ILE A 345 32.50 -5.82 -3.32
CA ILE A 345 33.95 -5.74 -3.29
C ILE A 345 34.35 -4.28 -3.47
N ASN A 346 34.82 -3.69 -2.37
CA ASN A 346 35.40 -2.36 -2.38
C ASN A 346 36.91 -2.48 -2.28
N ARG A 347 37.63 -1.86 -3.20
CA ARG A 347 39.07 -1.77 -3.11
C ARG A 347 39.48 -0.61 -2.20
N ASN A 348 40.56 -0.77 -1.44
CA ASN A 348 41.13 0.30 -0.66
C ASN A 348 41.70 1.40 -1.60
N SER A 349 41.83 2.64 -1.12
CA SER A 349 42.28 3.78 -1.91
C SER A 349 43.71 3.64 -2.41
N ASP A 350 44.53 2.85 -1.73
CA ASP A 350 45.91 2.57 -2.11
C ASP A 350 45.96 1.61 -3.29
N LEU A 351 46.83 1.91 -4.29
CA LEU A 351 46.92 1.14 -5.52
C LEU A 351 47.33 -0.30 -5.23
N TYR A 352 48.48 -0.48 -4.58
CA TYR A 352 49.00 -1.76 -4.10
C TYR A 352 50.19 -1.52 -3.18
N GLU A 353 50.59 -2.54 -2.43
CA GLU A 353 51.77 -2.53 -1.56
C GLU A 353 52.85 -3.44 -2.07
N LEU A 354 54.05 -2.88 -2.37
CA LEU A 354 55.22 -3.66 -2.71
C LEU A 354 55.92 -4.12 -1.44
N ARG A 355 55.97 -5.43 -1.20
CA ARG A 355 56.65 -6.03 -0.06
C ARG A 355 58.13 -6.34 -0.39
N SER A 356 59.02 -5.99 0.50
CA SER A 356 60.46 -6.30 0.38
C SER A 356 60.72 -7.81 0.18
N SER A 357 59.80 -8.68 0.52
CA SER A 357 59.82 -10.13 0.31
C SER A 357 59.47 -10.56 -1.14
N GLY A 358 59.37 -9.66 -2.11
CA GLY A 358 59.12 -10.00 -3.51
C GLY A 358 57.68 -10.31 -3.84
N TYR A 359 56.73 -9.64 -3.18
CA TYR A 359 55.30 -9.79 -3.41
C TYR A 359 54.61 -8.45 -3.60
N VAL A 360 53.49 -8.50 -4.34
CA VAL A 360 52.49 -7.40 -4.45
C VAL A 360 51.26 -7.79 -3.67
N ASP A 361 50.86 -6.96 -2.73
CA ASP A 361 49.64 -7.12 -1.94
C ASP A 361 48.61 -6.06 -2.41
N ASN A 362 47.36 -6.50 -2.65
CA ASN A 362 46.20 -5.61 -2.86
C ASN A 362 45.19 -5.83 -1.73
N ASP A 363 44.76 -4.74 -1.13
CA ASP A 363 43.83 -4.75 -0.02
C ASP A 363 42.42 -4.43 -0.49
N TYR A 364 41.47 -5.29 -0.16
CA TYR A 364 40.05 -5.15 -0.45
C TYR A 364 39.24 -5.16 0.83
N VAL A 365 38.13 -4.46 0.80
CA VAL A 365 37.11 -4.53 1.83
C VAL A 365 35.88 -5.23 1.25
N PHE A 366 35.65 -6.45 1.67
CA PHE A 366 34.48 -7.21 1.27
C PHE A 366 33.35 -6.98 2.26
N LEU A 367 32.18 -6.62 1.72
CA LEU A 367 30.94 -6.56 2.47
C LEU A 367 30.15 -7.84 2.21
N PHE A 368 30.14 -8.71 3.19
CA PHE A 368 29.33 -9.92 3.15
C PHE A 368 27.98 -9.68 3.80
N HIS A 369 26.93 -10.15 3.17
CA HIS A 369 25.61 -10.22 3.76
C HIS A 369 25.04 -11.62 3.59
N ASN A 370 24.86 -12.33 4.69
CA ASN A 370 24.12 -13.59 4.70
C ASN A 370 22.62 -13.27 4.65
N THR A 371 21.99 -13.49 3.50
CA THR A 371 20.56 -13.26 3.28
C THR A 371 19.72 -14.51 3.54
N ASP A 372 20.35 -15.62 3.93
CA ASP A 372 19.64 -16.85 4.33
C ASP A 372 19.18 -16.78 5.80
N ASN A 373 18.25 -17.67 6.15
CA ASN A 373 17.70 -17.81 7.50
C ASN A 373 18.54 -18.71 8.44
N LYS A 374 19.73 -19.13 7.96
CA LYS A 374 20.66 -19.98 8.70
C LYS A 374 22.01 -19.31 8.79
N ASP A 375 22.74 -19.67 9.84
CA ASP A 375 24.14 -19.30 9.99
C ASP A 375 24.97 -20.09 8.98
N HIS A 376 25.94 -19.44 8.32
CA HIS A 376 26.82 -20.05 7.35
C HIS A 376 28.25 -19.61 7.55
N GLU A 377 29.19 -20.49 7.15
CA GLU A 377 30.61 -20.19 7.05
C GLU A 377 30.96 -19.86 5.59
N PHE A 378 31.45 -18.66 5.32
CA PHE A 378 31.78 -18.18 3.98
C PHE A 378 33.27 -18.10 3.78
N TYR A 379 33.72 -18.57 2.59
CA TYR A 379 35.06 -18.45 2.11
C TYR A 379 35.06 -18.00 0.64
N PHE A 380 36.25 -17.66 0.11
CA PHE A 380 36.35 -17.21 -1.27
C PHE A 380 37.51 -17.82 -1.99
N LYS A 381 37.41 -17.86 -3.32
CA LYS A 381 38.39 -18.43 -4.26
C LYS A 381 38.53 -17.46 -5.44
N ILE A 382 39.76 -17.36 -5.94
CA ILE A 382 40.04 -16.57 -7.15
C ILE A 382 39.97 -17.53 -8.34
N LEU A 383 39.19 -17.14 -9.35
CA LEU A 383 39.02 -17.87 -10.60
C LEU A 383 39.79 -17.16 -11.72
N GLY A 384 40.29 -17.92 -12.68
CA GLY A 384 40.85 -17.43 -13.95
C GLY A 384 42.30 -16.95 -13.94
N GLN A 385 42.94 -16.73 -12.77
CA GLN A 385 44.32 -16.23 -12.70
C GLN A 385 45.20 -17.14 -11.88
N LYS A 386 46.26 -17.65 -12.51
CA LYS A 386 47.31 -18.46 -11.82
C LYS A 386 48.29 -17.49 -11.16
N GLY A 387 48.63 -17.73 -9.89
CA GLY A 387 49.66 -16.99 -9.16
C GLY A 387 49.15 -15.92 -8.20
N ILE A 388 47.85 -15.57 -8.19
CA ILE A 388 47.27 -14.72 -7.19
C ILE A 388 46.70 -15.58 -6.08
N GLN A 389 47.11 -15.33 -4.83
CA GLN A 389 46.72 -16.10 -3.66
C GLN A 389 46.04 -15.20 -2.62
N ILE A 390 45.14 -15.80 -1.84
CA ILE A 390 44.52 -15.14 -0.70
C ILE A 390 45.45 -15.25 0.50
N LYS A 391 45.96 -14.12 0.97
CA LYS A 391 46.80 -14.04 2.17
C LYS A 391 45.97 -13.96 3.44
N LYS A 392 44.83 -13.25 3.36
CA LYS A 392 43.88 -13.03 4.48
C LYS A 392 42.45 -12.93 3.95
N PRO A 393 41.48 -13.56 4.62
CA PRO A 393 41.56 -14.50 5.73
C PRO A 393 42.00 -15.88 5.28
N LEU A 394 42.58 -16.67 6.18
CA LEU A 394 43.00 -18.05 5.93
C LEU A 394 41.89 -19.05 6.18
N ASN A 395 40.94 -18.73 7.04
CA ASN A 395 39.82 -19.58 7.45
C ASN A 395 38.49 -19.01 7.00
N PRO A 396 37.43 -19.84 6.85
CA PRO A 396 36.09 -19.38 6.62
C PRO A 396 35.61 -18.38 7.69
N ILE A 397 34.75 -17.48 7.30
CA ILE A 397 34.17 -16.46 8.17
C ILE A 397 32.73 -16.87 8.51
N ALA A 398 32.44 -17.11 9.80
CA ALA A 398 31.10 -17.41 10.26
C ALA A 398 30.23 -16.14 10.26
N ILE A 399 29.08 -16.19 9.59
CA ILE A 399 28.13 -15.08 9.48
C ILE A 399 26.75 -15.59 9.87
N LYS A 400 26.16 -14.95 10.88
CA LYS A 400 24.83 -15.29 11.35
C LYS A 400 23.75 -14.95 10.31
N ALA A 401 22.60 -15.61 10.40
CA ALA A 401 21.44 -15.32 9.59
C ALA A 401 21.10 -13.82 9.59
N GLY A 402 20.95 -13.23 8.40
CA GLY A 402 20.65 -11.80 8.23
C GLY A 402 21.77 -10.81 8.58
N GLN A 403 22.96 -11.28 8.99
CA GLN A 403 24.06 -10.43 9.44
C GLN A 403 24.90 -9.91 8.25
N LYS A 404 25.35 -8.64 8.37
CA LYS A 404 26.35 -8.01 7.47
C LYS A 404 27.69 -7.92 8.19
N ILE A 405 28.77 -8.31 7.51
CA ILE A 405 30.13 -8.23 8.04
C ILE A 405 31.04 -7.56 7.00
N LYS A 406 31.96 -6.74 7.49
CA LYS A 406 33.09 -6.22 6.73
C LYS A 406 34.29 -7.12 6.96
N ALA A 407 34.88 -7.67 5.90
CA ALA A 407 36.10 -8.43 5.97
C ALA A 407 37.18 -7.76 5.14
N VAL A 408 38.36 -7.59 5.74
CA VAL A 408 39.56 -7.14 4.99
C VAL A 408 40.18 -8.35 4.32
N VAL A 409 40.29 -8.30 3.00
CA VAL A 409 40.85 -9.38 2.17
C VAL A 409 42.12 -8.90 1.50
N ILE A 410 43.19 -9.60 1.71
CA ILE A 410 44.50 -9.32 1.11
C ILE A 410 44.78 -10.36 0.05
N LEU A 411 44.87 -9.92 -1.19
CA LEU A 411 45.30 -10.74 -2.31
C LEU A 411 46.76 -10.47 -2.58
N ARG A 412 47.54 -11.54 -2.83
CA ARG A 412 48.98 -11.52 -3.01
C ARG A 412 49.37 -12.19 -4.31
N LYS A 413 50.31 -11.56 -5.08
CA LYS A 413 50.97 -12.13 -6.24
C LYS A 413 52.48 -12.07 -6.06
N PRO A 414 53.26 -13.14 -6.35
CA PRO A 414 54.73 -13.09 -6.37
C PRO A 414 55.21 -12.23 -7.56
N LEU A 415 56.27 -11.46 -7.35
CA LEU A 415 56.98 -10.72 -8.37
C LEU A 415 58.08 -11.61 -8.95
N LYS A 416 58.43 -11.44 -10.22
CA LYS A 416 59.54 -12.15 -10.86
C LYS A 416 60.91 -11.61 -10.43
N ASN A 417 61.01 -10.28 -10.15
CA ASN A 417 62.22 -9.59 -9.78
C ASN A 417 62.06 -8.90 -8.41
N ASN A 418 63.14 -8.32 -7.89
CA ASN A 418 63.10 -7.63 -6.61
C ASN A 418 62.19 -6.39 -6.62
N ALA A 419 61.50 -6.13 -5.51
CA ALA A 419 60.57 -5.04 -5.37
C ALA A 419 61.14 -3.64 -5.70
N THR A 420 62.45 -3.46 -5.58
CA THR A 420 63.14 -2.20 -5.91
C THR A 420 63.17 -1.85 -7.39
N GLU A 421 63.13 -2.85 -8.28
CA GLU A 421 63.13 -2.67 -9.75
C GLU A 421 61.79 -2.16 -10.26
N TYR A 422 60.70 -2.44 -9.53
CA TYR A 422 59.34 -2.03 -9.93
C TYR A 422 58.87 -0.69 -9.39
N ARG A 423 59.72 0.10 -8.74
CA ARG A 423 59.37 1.38 -8.09
C ARG A 423 58.85 2.48 -9.08
N ASN A 424 59.26 2.38 -10.36
CA ASN A 424 58.85 3.28 -11.43
C ASN A 424 58.14 2.55 -12.59
N ALA A 425 57.70 1.31 -12.39
CA ALA A 425 56.97 0.55 -13.41
C ALA A 425 55.55 1.10 -13.59
N LYS A 426 55.03 0.96 -14.81
CA LYS A 426 53.61 1.29 -15.08
C LYS A 426 52.71 0.28 -14.42
N ASP A 427 51.53 0.72 -13.98
CA ASP A 427 50.54 -0.16 -13.38
C ASP A 427 49.85 -1.01 -14.43
N ALA A 428 49.79 -2.31 -14.21
CA ALA A 428 49.02 -3.27 -14.99
C ALA A 428 47.75 -3.66 -14.25
N LEU A 429 46.60 -3.57 -14.95
CA LEU A 429 45.29 -3.94 -14.46
C LEU A 429 45.00 -5.38 -14.85
N ILE A 430 44.98 -6.28 -13.88
CA ILE A 430 44.75 -7.72 -14.10
C ILE A 430 43.29 -8.01 -13.70
N PRO A 431 42.40 -8.35 -14.67
CA PRO A 431 41.02 -8.69 -14.32
C PRO A 431 41.01 -10.02 -13.56
N ILE A 432 40.28 -10.08 -12.47
CA ILE A 432 40.11 -11.27 -11.62
C ILE A 432 38.62 -11.49 -11.35
N THR A 433 38.21 -12.75 -11.24
CA THR A 433 36.89 -13.12 -10.77
C THR A 433 37.03 -13.73 -9.38
N ILE A 434 36.33 -13.21 -8.43
CA ILE A 434 36.28 -13.69 -7.05
C ILE A 434 34.98 -14.45 -6.87
N GLN A 435 35.07 -15.72 -6.55
CA GLN A 435 33.96 -16.56 -6.18
C GLN A 435 33.93 -16.68 -4.65
N ALA A 436 32.85 -16.15 -4.05
CA ALA A 436 32.55 -16.42 -2.66
C ALA A 436 31.55 -17.57 -2.59
N TYR A 437 31.75 -18.47 -1.62
CA TYR A 437 30.93 -19.66 -1.44
C TYR A 437 30.75 -19.98 0.04
N SER A 438 29.67 -20.69 0.34
CA SER A 438 29.48 -21.26 1.67
C SER A 438 30.29 -22.54 1.82
N ALA A 439 30.98 -22.69 2.95
CA ALA A 439 31.75 -23.90 3.24
C ALA A 439 30.86 -25.11 3.59
N ASP A 440 29.66 -24.84 4.11
CA ASP A 440 28.67 -25.79 4.58
C ASP A 440 27.56 -26.09 3.55
N ASP A 441 27.26 -25.16 2.59
CA ASP A 441 26.29 -25.39 1.51
C ASP A 441 26.86 -25.01 0.14
N LYS A 442 27.18 -26.00 -0.67
CA LYS A 442 27.76 -25.85 -2.01
C LYS A 442 26.83 -25.10 -3.01
N ASN A 443 25.54 -25.01 -2.71
CA ASN A 443 24.57 -24.29 -3.57
C ASN A 443 24.61 -22.78 -3.35
N ILE A 444 25.32 -22.31 -2.33
CA ILE A 444 25.47 -20.88 -2.02
C ILE A 444 26.83 -20.45 -2.53
N ALA A 445 26.87 -19.93 -3.74
CA ALA A 445 28.06 -19.35 -4.35
C ALA A 445 27.67 -18.11 -5.18
N ILE A 446 28.54 -17.11 -5.16
CA ILE A 446 28.41 -15.90 -5.92
C ILE A 446 29.74 -15.50 -6.55
N GLU A 447 29.70 -15.01 -7.78
CA GLU A 447 30.87 -14.54 -8.50
C GLU A 447 30.81 -13.05 -8.71
N ARG A 448 31.93 -12.35 -8.50
CA ARG A 448 32.04 -10.91 -8.73
C ARG A 448 33.37 -10.64 -9.44
N GLU A 449 33.29 -9.80 -10.47
CA GLU A 449 34.49 -9.30 -11.17
C GLU A 449 35.14 -8.19 -10.36
N SER A 450 36.49 -8.20 -10.38
CA SER A 450 37.31 -7.16 -9.76
C SER A 450 38.63 -7.03 -10.52
N VAL A 451 39.49 -6.13 -10.09
CA VAL A 451 40.78 -5.87 -10.75
C VAL A 451 41.89 -5.95 -9.72
N PHE A 452 42.88 -6.78 -9.96
CA PHE A 452 44.13 -6.79 -9.23
C PHE A 452 45.14 -5.87 -9.92
N ILE A 453 45.80 -5.00 -9.18
CA ILE A 453 46.78 -4.05 -9.70
C ILE A 453 48.18 -4.55 -9.32
N ALA A 454 49.06 -4.62 -10.28
CA ALA A 454 50.45 -4.97 -10.11
C ALA A 454 51.31 -4.08 -11.03
N PRO A 455 52.61 -3.88 -10.71
CA PRO A 455 53.47 -3.26 -11.65
C PRO A 455 53.61 -4.12 -12.92
N SER A 456 53.71 -3.49 -14.09
CA SER A 456 53.94 -4.20 -15.34
C SER A 456 55.28 -4.96 -15.30
N GLU A 457 55.22 -6.19 -15.80
CA GLU A 457 56.40 -7.03 -15.88
C GLU A 457 57.14 -6.89 -17.23
N ASP A 458 56.68 -5.92 -18.07
CA ASP A 458 57.30 -5.60 -19.38
C ASP A 458 58.35 -4.50 -19.26
#